data_0e87fa653032defcd4c44b732fbf4d38
#
_entry.id   0e87fa653032defcd4c44b732fbf4d38
#
_cell.length_a   1.000
_cell.length_b   1.000
_cell.length_c   1.000
_cell.angle_alpha   90.00
_cell.angle_beta   90.00
_cell.angle_gamma   90.00
#
_symmetry.space_group_name_H-M   'P 1'
#
loop_
_entity.id
_entity.type
_entity.pdbx_description
1 polymer ?
#
loop_
_entity_poly.entity_id
_entity_poly.type
_entity_poly.pdbx_seq_one_letter_code
_entity_poly.pdbx_strand_id
1 'polypeptide(L)'
;IHTTAQMQVVLVKPDRFDNVSDIAEHLRSKHAVVLNLEATNKDVARRLVDFLSGCAYALDGKIKKIAISTYIITPYNVDIVGDLIDELENSGLYL
;
A
#
# COMPACT_ATOMS: atom_id res chain seq x y z
N ILE A 1 -8.93 25.65 -12.15
CA ILE A 1 -9.09 24.30 -12.67
C ILE A 1 -8.57 23.29 -11.67
N HIS A 2 -9.38 22.36 -11.37
CA HIS A 2 -8.98 21.26 -10.53
C HIS A 2 -8.45 20.15 -11.38
N THR A 3 -7.19 19.84 -11.20
CA THR A 3 -6.67 18.61 -11.72
C THR A 3 -6.65 17.64 -10.57
N THR A 4 -7.55 16.70 -10.57
CA THR A 4 -7.49 15.62 -9.60
C THR A 4 -6.39 14.71 -10.06
N ALA A 5 -5.30 14.69 -9.32
CA ALA A 5 -4.24 13.74 -9.59
C ALA A 5 -4.82 12.36 -9.37
N GLN A 6 -4.81 11.53 -10.41
CA GLN A 6 -5.23 10.16 -10.28
C GLN A 6 -4.15 9.39 -9.55
N MET A 7 -4.53 8.78 -8.45
CA MET A 7 -3.64 7.92 -7.69
C MET A 7 -3.61 6.57 -8.38
N GLN A 8 -2.42 6.10 -8.72
CA GLN A 8 -2.26 4.74 -9.20
C GLN A 8 -2.15 3.81 -7.99
N VAL A 9 -2.87 2.72 -8.05
CA VAL A 9 -2.90 1.73 -6.99
C VAL A 9 -2.38 0.41 -7.55
N VAL A 10 -1.40 -0.17 -6.89
CA VAL A 10 -0.79 -1.43 -7.29
C VAL A 10 -1.12 -2.47 -6.24
N LEU A 11 -1.67 -3.60 -6.68
CA LEU A 11 -1.93 -4.74 -5.79
C LEU A 11 -0.72 -5.66 -5.81
N VAL A 12 -0.17 -5.95 -4.63
CA VAL A 12 0.95 -6.88 -4.52
C VAL A 12 0.63 -7.99 -3.52
N LYS A 13 1.08 -9.20 -3.84
CA LYS A 13 0.92 -10.39 -3.00
C LYS A 13 2.30 -11.03 -2.82
N PRO A 14 3.14 -10.47 -1.98
CA PRO A 14 4.51 -10.98 -1.83
C PRO A 14 4.51 -12.30 -1.05
N ASP A 15 5.42 -13.18 -1.40
CA ASP A 15 5.64 -14.41 -0.67
C ASP A 15 7.01 -14.45 0.00
N ARG A 16 7.89 -13.51 -0.32
CA ARG A 16 9.25 -13.44 0.19
C ARG A 16 9.63 -12.02 0.57
N PHE A 17 10.51 -11.91 1.55
CA PHE A 17 11.00 -10.59 1.95
C PHE A 17 11.76 -9.88 0.82
N ASP A 18 12.42 -10.64 -0.05
CA ASP A 18 13.17 -10.06 -1.16
C ASP A 18 12.30 -9.22 -2.10
N ASN A 19 10.99 -9.45 -2.10
CA ASN A 19 10.05 -8.64 -2.88
C ASN A 19 9.95 -7.20 -2.40
N VAL A 20 10.47 -6.90 -1.22
CA VAL A 20 10.30 -5.58 -0.60
C VAL A 20 10.88 -4.44 -1.45
N SER A 21 11.96 -4.70 -2.16
CA SER A 21 12.58 -3.67 -3.01
C SER A 21 11.65 -3.21 -4.12
N ASP A 22 10.99 -4.17 -4.77
CA ASP A 22 10.05 -3.85 -5.85
C ASP A 22 8.84 -3.10 -5.31
N ILE A 23 8.36 -3.50 -4.15
CA ILE A 23 7.22 -2.81 -3.52
C ILE A 23 7.61 -1.39 -3.16
N ALA A 24 8.80 -1.20 -2.57
CA ALA A 24 9.29 0.12 -2.22
C ALA A 24 9.46 1.02 -3.46
N GLU A 25 9.85 0.42 -4.59
CA GLU A 25 9.96 1.17 -5.84
C GLU A 25 8.61 1.72 -6.31
N HIS A 26 7.54 0.97 -6.12
CA HIS A 26 6.21 1.48 -6.43
C HIS A 26 5.90 2.72 -5.59
N LEU A 27 6.23 2.69 -4.32
CA LEU A 27 6.01 3.84 -3.45
C LEU A 27 6.88 5.03 -3.87
N ARG A 28 8.12 4.79 -4.24
CA ARG A 28 9.01 5.86 -4.74
C ARG A 28 8.47 6.47 -6.01
N SER A 29 7.77 5.69 -6.82
CA SER A 29 7.15 6.15 -8.06
C SER A 29 5.80 6.81 -7.83
N LYS A 30 5.43 7.05 -6.57
CA LYS A 30 4.18 7.71 -6.18
C LYS A 30 2.95 6.86 -6.42
N HIS A 31 3.10 5.55 -6.39
CA HIS A 31 1.97 4.62 -6.46
C HIS A 31 1.56 4.22 -5.05
N ALA A 32 0.27 4.16 -4.80
CA ALA A 32 -0.23 3.52 -3.58
C ALA A 32 -0.15 2.00 -3.78
N VAL A 33 0.06 1.28 -2.69
CA VAL A 33 0.21 -0.17 -2.73
C VAL A 33 -0.83 -0.81 -1.82
N VAL A 34 -1.59 -1.75 -2.38
CA VAL A 34 -2.42 -2.64 -1.58
C VAL A 34 -1.61 -3.90 -1.35
N LEU A 35 -1.22 -4.11 -0.11
CA LEU A 35 -0.34 -5.21 0.28
C LEU A 35 -1.18 -6.34 0.85
N ASN A 36 -1.35 -7.39 0.07
CA ASN A 36 -2.12 -8.56 0.49
C ASN A 36 -1.16 -9.63 1.02
N LEU A 37 -1.23 -9.89 2.32
CA LEU A 37 -0.33 -10.82 3.00
C LEU A 37 -1.02 -12.13 3.35
N GLU A 38 -2.17 -12.40 2.76
CA GLU A 38 -2.97 -13.57 3.10
C GLU A 38 -2.20 -14.88 2.91
N ALA A 39 -1.40 -14.97 1.86
CA ALA A 39 -0.61 -16.16 1.57
C ALA A 39 0.84 -16.05 2.05
N THR A 40 1.17 -15.00 2.78
CA THR A 40 2.54 -14.75 3.23
C THR A 40 2.77 -15.37 4.61
N ASN A 41 3.91 -16.02 4.78
CA ASN A 41 4.34 -16.52 6.09
C ASN A 41 4.32 -15.37 7.10
N LYS A 42 3.90 -15.64 8.33
CA LYS A 42 3.72 -14.60 9.36
C LYS A 42 4.99 -13.83 9.66
N ASP A 43 6.13 -14.50 9.73
CA ASP A 43 7.39 -13.83 10.04
C ASP A 43 7.81 -12.91 8.89
N VAL A 44 7.64 -13.38 7.66
CA VAL A 44 7.92 -12.57 6.47
C VAL A 44 6.96 -11.39 6.40
N ALA A 45 5.67 -11.62 6.66
CA ALA A 45 4.66 -10.57 6.66
C ALA A 45 5.02 -9.46 7.64
N ARG A 46 5.43 -9.83 8.86
CA ARG A 46 5.81 -8.84 9.86
C ARG A 46 7.00 -8.00 9.42
N ARG A 47 8.01 -8.64 8.83
CA ARG A 47 9.19 -7.93 8.32
C ARG A 47 8.81 -6.97 7.20
N LEU A 48 7.94 -7.41 6.30
CA LEU A 48 7.47 -6.56 5.19
C LEU A 48 6.73 -5.34 5.71
N VAL A 49 5.81 -5.54 6.65
CA VAL A 49 5.04 -4.43 7.23
C VAL A 49 5.97 -3.44 7.93
N ASP A 50 6.91 -3.93 8.73
CA ASP A 50 7.84 -3.06 9.45
C ASP A 50 8.69 -2.24 8.48
N PHE A 51 9.25 -2.87 7.47
CA PHE A 51 10.08 -2.20 6.48
C PHE A 51 9.28 -1.15 5.71
N LEU A 52 8.11 -1.55 5.22
CA LEU A 52 7.29 -0.68 4.40
C LEU A 52 6.65 0.45 5.20
N SER A 53 6.41 0.23 6.50
CA SER A 53 5.99 1.31 7.39
C SER A 53 7.06 2.40 7.46
N GLY A 54 8.33 2.00 7.54
CA GLY A 54 9.43 2.95 7.51
C GLY A 54 9.53 3.69 6.18
N CYS A 55 9.30 2.97 5.07
CA CYS A 55 9.27 3.61 3.75
C CYS A 55 8.16 4.66 3.67
N ALA A 56 6.97 4.31 4.12
CA ALA A 56 5.84 5.24 4.12
C ALA A 56 6.16 6.47 4.97
N TYR A 57 6.70 6.26 6.14
CA TYR A 57 7.08 7.35 7.04
C TYR A 57 8.07 8.30 6.36
N ALA A 58 9.09 7.75 5.72
CA ALA A 58 10.13 8.54 5.06
C ALA A 58 9.59 9.35 3.89
N LEU A 59 8.50 8.90 3.27
CA LEU A 59 7.87 9.57 2.15
C LEU A 59 6.72 10.48 2.57
N ASP A 60 6.48 10.64 3.87
CA ASP A 60 5.32 11.35 4.41
C ASP A 60 4.00 10.70 4.01
N GLY A 61 4.04 9.41 3.73
CA GLY A 61 2.85 8.63 3.43
C GLY A 61 2.27 8.00 4.67
N LYS A 62 1.38 7.05 4.45
CA LYS A 62 0.69 6.35 5.53
C LYS A 62 0.59 4.87 5.22
N ILE A 63 0.46 4.07 6.27
CA ILE A 63 0.11 2.67 6.14
C ILE A 63 -1.08 2.39 7.05
N LYS A 64 -2.05 1.65 6.54
CA LYS A 64 -3.26 1.33 7.29
C LYS A 64 -3.72 -0.08 6.95
N LYS A 65 -4.10 -0.83 7.98
CA LYS A 65 -4.69 -2.15 7.80
C LYS A 65 -6.16 -1.97 7.40
N ILE A 66 -6.54 -2.54 6.28
CA ILE A 66 -7.90 -2.42 5.75
C ILE A 66 -8.68 -3.74 5.79
N ALA A 67 -8.00 -4.85 6.06
CA ALA A 67 -8.60 -6.16 6.23
C ALA A 67 -7.65 -7.02 7.06
N ILE A 68 -8.04 -8.26 7.37
CA ILE A 68 -7.25 -9.11 8.28
C ILE A 68 -5.78 -9.21 7.87
N SER A 69 -5.51 -9.41 6.60
CA SER A 69 -4.14 -9.58 6.12
C SER A 69 -3.80 -8.61 5.00
N THR A 70 -4.49 -7.49 4.94
CA THR A 70 -4.33 -6.54 3.85
C THR A 70 -4.09 -5.14 4.38
N TYR A 71 -3.06 -4.51 3.84
CA TYR A 71 -2.70 -3.14 4.21
C TYR A 71 -2.73 -2.26 2.98
N ILE A 72 -3.01 -0.98 3.18
CA ILE A 72 -2.80 0.01 2.14
C ILE A 72 -1.67 0.93 2.54
N ILE A 73 -0.80 1.22 1.61
CA ILE A 73 0.37 2.07 1.83
C ILE A 73 0.32 3.19 0.80
N THR A 74 0.42 4.42 1.26
CA THR A 74 0.42 5.58 0.37
C THR A 74 1.79 6.24 0.36
N PRO A 75 2.21 6.76 -0.80
CA PRO A 75 3.52 7.41 -0.93
C PRO A 75 3.51 8.89 -0.58
N TYR A 76 2.39 9.41 -0.09
CA TYR A 76 2.24 10.79 0.35
C TYR A 76 1.01 10.89 1.24
N ASN A 77 0.84 12.03 1.87
CA ASN A 77 -0.26 12.21 2.81
C ASN A 77 -1.59 12.36 2.06
N VAL A 78 -2.48 11.38 2.26
CA VAL A 78 -3.84 11.39 1.69
C VAL A 78 -4.82 10.94 2.77
N ASP A 79 -6.08 11.24 2.56
CA ASP A 79 -7.15 10.71 3.39
C ASP A 79 -7.47 9.29 2.93
N ILE A 80 -6.91 8.31 3.62
CA ILE A 80 -7.13 6.91 3.26
C ILE A 80 -8.61 6.52 3.39
N VAL A 81 -9.30 7.08 4.38
CA VAL A 81 -10.69 6.70 4.63
C VAL A 81 -11.61 7.21 3.53
N GLY A 82 -11.43 8.48 3.12
CA GLY A 82 -12.29 9.08 2.11
C GLY A 82 -11.85 8.75 0.69
N ASP A 83 -10.76 9.36 0.27
CA ASP A 83 -10.38 9.36 -1.15
C ASP A 83 -9.92 8.00 -1.64
N LEU A 84 -9.13 7.30 -0.83
CA LEU A 84 -8.50 6.08 -1.27
C LEU A 84 -9.45 4.89 -1.20
N ILE A 85 -10.31 4.83 -0.20
CA ILE A 85 -11.32 3.77 -0.11
C ILE A 85 -12.25 3.86 -1.32
N ASP A 86 -12.67 5.08 -1.69
CA ASP A 86 -13.53 5.28 -2.85
C ASP A 86 -12.84 4.77 -4.12
N GLU A 87 -11.56 5.07 -4.28
CA GLU A 87 -10.80 4.61 -5.44
C GLU A 87 -10.70 3.09 -5.48
N LEU A 88 -10.47 2.47 -4.33
CA LEU A 88 -10.40 1.01 -4.25
C LEU A 88 -11.72 0.35 -4.57
N GLU A 89 -12.82 0.92 -4.11
CA GLU A 89 -14.15 0.41 -4.44
C GLU A 89 -14.42 0.51 -5.93
N ASN A 90 -14.08 1.64 -6.54
CA ASN A 90 -14.22 1.84 -7.97
C ASN A 90 -13.39 0.86 -8.79
N SER A 91 -12.26 0.45 -8.25
CA SER A 91 -11.36 -0.50 -8.91
C SER A 91 -11.73 -1.96 -8.65
N GLY A 92 -12.67 -2.21 -7.76
CA GLY A 92 -13.05 -3.57 -7.38
C GLY A 92 -12.03 -4.28 -6.48
N LEU A 93 -11.09 -3.56 -5.92
CA LEU A 93 -10.04 -4.13 -5.07
C LEU A 93 -10.41 -4.19 -3.59
N TYR A 94 -11.42 -3.46 -3.21
CA TYR A 94 -11.87 -3.38 -1.83
C TYR A 94 -13.37 -3.61 -1.76
N LEU A 95 -13.76 -4.52 -0.90
CA LEU A 95 -15.18 -4.87 -0.74
C LEU A 95 -15.73 -4.38 0.58
#